data_03a63d410d1aa9fcc90a87170852e10d
#
_entry.id   03a63d410d1aa9fcc90a87170852e10d
#
_cell.length_a   1.000
_cell.length_b   1.000
_cell.length_c   1.000
_cell.angle_alpha   90.00
_cell.angle_beta   90.00
_cell.angle_gamma   90.00
#
_symmetry.space_group_name_H-M   'P 1'
#
loop_
_entity.id
_entity.type
_entity.pdbx_description
1 polymer ?
#
loop_
_entity_poly.entity_id
_entity_poly.type
_entity_poly.pdbx_seq_one_letter_code
_entity_poly.pdbx_strand_id
1 'polypeptide(L)'
;DGYRTAQKRPDVEMRQAGSVQWRHFTFNTKSTMLSDKKVRQAIVKGINRPAIAKSDLAGMPVSPETLMLGNHLFMPGQAGYRDNSADYKYDPEAAKKGLDEAGWKKQGDYRVKDGKTLTINYAQLTGVPTSENEGALFKQDMARIGVKVNLVNTPSDSFTQTLSSHSFDVIAFTWNGTAYPMANIRQIYGAAAEGSKQPSQSNYSQLLDPKVEKLISKIDTESDVSKR
;
A
#
# COMPACT_ATOMS: atom_id res chain seq x y z
N ASP A 1 -8.54 3.96 -20.53
CA ASP A 1 -8.85 4.31 -21.94
C ASP A 1 -9.07 3.07 -22.82
N GLY A 2 -8.25 2.02 -22.75
CA GLY A 2 -8.37 0.82 -23.59
C GLY A 2 -9.74 0.12 -23.47
N TYR A 3 -10.30 -0.01 -22.26
CA TYR A 3 -11.62 -0.59 -22.05
C TYR A 3 -12.73 0.18 -22.79
N ARG A 4 -12.77 1.51 -22.63
CA ARG A 4 -13.77 2.35 -23.29
C ARG A 4 -13.63 2.33 -24.83
N THR A 5 -12.41 2.22 -25.34
CA THR A 5 -12.15 2.10 -26.77
C THR A 5 -12.64 0.75 -27.29
N ALA A 6 -12.35 -0.34 -26.57
CA ALA A 6 -12.80 -1.68 -26.94
C ALA A 6 -14.32 -1.83 -26.92
N GLN A 7 -15.02 -1.23 -25.96
CA GLN A 7 -16.50 -1.24 -25.90
C GLN A 7 -17.19 -0.67 -27.14
N LYS A 8 -16.53 0.25 -27.86
CA LYS A 8 -17.10 0.90 -29.05
C LYS A 8 -16.89 0.11 -30.33
N ARG A 9 -16.15 -0.99 -30.26
CA ARG A 9 -15.81 -1.82 -31.41
C ARG A 9 -16.81 -2.97 -31.58
N PRO A 10 -17.53 -3.05 -32.72
CA PRO A 10 -18.51 -4.10 -32.96
C PRO A 10 -17.90 -5.49 -33.20
N ASP A 11 -16.61 -5.55 -33.46
CA ASP A 11 -15.82 -6.75 -33.74
C ASP A 11 -15.13 -7.31 -32.49
N VAL A 12 -15.40 -6.74 -31.31
CA VAL A 12 -14.78 -7.12 -30.02
C VAL A 12 -15.82 -7.63 -29.04
N GLU A 13 -15.62 -8.86 -28.57
CA GLU A 13 -16.37 -9.42 -27.44
C GLU A 13 -15.65 -9.08 -26.13
N MET A 14 -16.33 -8.36 -25.25
CA MET A 14 -15.79 -8.01 -23.93
C MET A 14 -16.04 -9.13 -22.94
N ARG A 15 -14.97 -9.70 -22.39
CA ARG A 15 -15.03 -10.70 -21.30
C ARG A 15 -14.35 -10.15 -20.08
N GLN A 16 -14.95 -10.36 -18.91
CA GLN A 16 -14.43 -9.90 -17.61
C GLN A 16 -14.28 -11.09 -16.67
N ALA A 17 -13.14 -11.14 -15.99
CA ALA A 17 -12.89 -12.12 -14.95
C ALA A 17 -12.22 -11.44 -13.74
N GLY A 18 -12.45 -11.99 -12.56
CA GLY A 18 -11.74 -11.57 -11.35
C GLY A 18 -10.24 -11.90 -11.44
N SER A 19 -9.44 -11.10 -10.77
CA SER A 19 -7.98 -11.28 -10.67
C SER A 19 -7.57 -11.37 -9.20
N VAL A 20 -6.43 -12.00 -8.95
CA VAL A 20 -5.78 -12.04 -7.63
C VAL A 20 -4.68 -10.98 -7.48
N GLN A 21 -4.78 -9.91 -8.26
CA GLN A 21 -3.91 -8.76 -8.16
C GLN A 21 -4.41 -7.79 -7.09
N TRP A 22 -3.48 -7.17 -6.36
CA TRP A 22 -3.85 -6.07 -5.46
C TRP A 22 -2.88 -4.91 -5.59
N ARG A 23 -3.45 -3.72 -5.67
CA ARG A 23 -2.73 -2.46 -5.66
C ARG A 23 -2.67 -1.89 -4.26
N HIS A 24 -1.52 -1.36 -3.87
CA HIS A 24 -1.28 -0.92 -2.50
C HIS A 24 -0.23 0.18 -2.44
N PHE A 25 -0.21 0.90 -1.33
CA PHE A 25 0.90 1.76 -0.94
C PHE A 25 1.87 0.98 -0.07
N THR A 26 3.15 1.00 -0.44
CA THR A 26 4.24 0.46 0.39
C THR A 26 4.94 1.61 1.10
N PHE A 27 5.06 1.48 2.42
CA PHE A 27 5.79 2.41 3.28
C PHE A 27 7.16 1.83 3.61
N ASN A 28 8.22 2.57 3.30
CA ASN A 28 9.57 2.22 3.73
C ASN A 28 9.75 2.52 5.21
N THR A 29 9.77 1.51 6.05
CA THR A 29 9.85 1.67 7.52
C THR A 29 11.25 2.08 8.01
N LYS A 30 12.26 2.07 7.13
CA LYS A 30 13.60 2.58 7.42
C LYS A 30 13.75 4.07 7.10
N SER A 31 12.79 4.65 6.38
CA SER A 31 12.71 6.10 6.21
C SER A 31 12.57 6.80 7.57
N THR A 32 13.29 7.90 7.75
CA THR A 32 13.32 8.66 9.01
C THR A 32 11.92 9.05 9.48
N MET A 33 11.05 9.49 8.56
CA MET A 33 9.70 9.95 8.88
C MET A 33 8.71 8.80 9.14
N LEU A 34 8.98 7.61 8.60
CA LEU A 34 8.09 6.45 8.67
C LEU A 34 8.63 5.34 9.60
N SER A 35 9.71 5.57 10.32
CA SER A 35 10.25 4.60 11.28
C SER A 35 9.32 4.40 12.48
N ASP A 36 8.62 5.45 12.93
CA ASP A 36 7.65 5.38 14.01
C ASP A 36 6.34 4.70 13.55
N LYS A 37 5.97 3.61 14.21
CA LYS A 37 4.72 2.88 13.95
C LYS A 37 3.48 3.77 14.12
N LYS A 38 3.46 4.67 15.13
CA LYS A 38 2.32 5.57 15.36
C LYS A 38 2.11 6.52 14.20
N VAL A 39 3.19 7.04 13.62
CA VAL A 39 3.14 7.88 12.43
C VAL A 39 2.57 7.12 11.25
N ARG A 40 3.04 5.90 10.97
CA ARG A 40 2.51 5.07 9.88
C ARG A 40 1.02 4.77 10.06
N GLN A 41 0.59 4.39 11.27
CA GLN A 41 -0.82 4.13 11.57
C GLN A 41 -1.71 5.36 11.37
N ALA A 42 -1.22 6.53 11.78
CA ALA A 42 -1.93 7.79 11.56
C ALA A 42 -2.04 8.13 10.07
N ILE A 43 -0.95 7.98 9.31
CA ILE A 43 -0.96 8.22 7.86
C ILE A 43 -1.95 7.30 7.15
N VAL A 44 -2.00 6.01 7.49
CA VAL A 44 -2.96 5.06 6.89
C VAL A 44 -4.41 5.52 7.10
N LYS A 45 -4.75 6.04 8.27
CA LYS A 45 -6.09 6.60 8.55
C LYS A 45 -6.35 7.89 7.75
N GLY A 46 -5.30 8.60 7.37
CA GLY A 46 -5.40 9.82 6.56
C GLY A 46 -5.62 9.55 5.07
N ILE A 47 -5.42 8.33 4.56
CA ILE A 47 -5.57 7.98 3.15
C ILE A 47 -7.02 7.65 2.82
N ASN A 48 -7.61 8.39 1.90
CA ASN A 48 -8.96 8.13 1.41
C ASN A 48 -8.95 7.03 0.33
N ARG A 49 -8.73 5.79 0.75
CA ARG A 49 -8.70 4.61 -0.13
C ARG A 49 -9.93 4.49 -1.03
N PRO A 50 -11.18 4.71 -0.55
CA PRO A 50 -12.36 4.69 -1.41
C PRO A 50 -12.30 5.70 -2.56
N ALA A 51 -11.83 6.92 -2.31
CA ALA A 51 -11.71 7.94 -3.36
C ALA A 51 -10.65 7.56 -4.40
N ILE A 52 -9.51 7.00 -3.96
CA ILE A 52 -8.46 6.50 -4.85
C ILE A 52 -9.00 5.35 -5.71
N ALA A 53 -9.63 4.35 -5.11
CA ALA A 53 -10.22 3.22 -5.83
C ALA A 53 -11.28 3.67 -6.85
N LYS A 54 -12.13 4.63 -6.48
CA LYS A 54 -13.12 5.22 -7.39
C LYS A 54 -12.46 5.92 -8.59
N SER A 55 -11.35 6.60 -8.36
CA SER A 55 -10.59 7.27 -9.41
C SER A 55 -9.91 6.27 -10.35
N ASP A 56 -9.23 5.28 -9.79
CA ASP A 56 -8.47 4.28 -10.58
C ASP A 56 -9.39 3.38 -11.42
N LEU A 57 -10.58 3.08 -10.91
CA LEU A 57 -11.57 2.23 -11.56
C LEU A 57 -12.61 3.02 -12.37
N ALA A 58 -12.43 4.33 -12.53
CA ALA A 58 -13.38 5.19 -13.23
C ALA A 58 -13.61 4.72 -14.66
N GLY A 59 -14.88 4.40 -14.98
CA GLY A 59 -15.31 3.92 -16.28
C GLY A 59 -15.08 2.43 -16.53
N MET A 60 -14.65 1.68 -15.53
CA MET A 60 -14.67 0.22 -15.52
C MET A 60 -16.06 -0.28 -15.06
N PRO A 61 -16.53 -1.44 -15.55
CA PRO A 61 -17.82 -2.01 -15.17
C PRO A 61 -17.77 -2.74 -13.82
N VAL A 62 -17.17 -2.10 -12.82
CA VAL A 62 -16.95 -2.65 -11.48
C VAL A 62 -17.32 -1.64 -10.41
N SER A 63 -17.79 -2.13 -9.27
CA SER A 63 -18.01 -1.28 -8.09
C SER A 63 -16.73 -1.21 -7.27
N PRO A 64 -16.15 -0.02 -7.06
CA PRO A 64 -14.95 0.14 -6.24
C PRO A 64 -15.13 -0.42 -4.82
N GLU A 65 -16.33 -0.31 -4.26
CA GLU A 65 -16.66 -0.77 -2.91
C GLU A 65 -16.48 -2.28 -2.76
N THR A 66 -16.81 -3.07 -3.79
CA THR A 66 -16.67 -4.54 -3.79
C THR A 66 -15.23 -5.00 -3.98
N LEU A 67 -14.35 -4.11 -4.44
CA LEU A 67 -12.94 -4.39 -4.70
C LEU A 67 -12.02 -3.85 -3.60
N MET A 68 -12.57 -3.19 -2.58
CA MET A 68 -11.78 -2.73 -1.44
C MET A 68 -11.21 -3.90 -0.67
N LEU A 69 -9.87 -3.96 -0.59
CA LEU A 69 -9.18 -5.05 0.06
C LEU A 69 -8.94 -4.75 1.55
N GLY A 70 -9.44 -5.64 2.41
CA GLY A 70 -9.22 -5.62 3.86
C GLY A 70 -8.18 -6.65 4.33
N ASN A 71 -7.49 -7.29 3.41
CA ASN A 71 -6.50 -8.33 3.67
C ASN A 71 -5.40 -8.26 2.60
N HIS A 72 -4.16 -8.58 2.95
CA HIS A 72 -3.03 -8.56 2.01
C HIS A 72 -2.63 -9.97 1.54
N LEU A 73 -3.32 -11.00 1.97
CA LEU A 73 -2.99 -12.39 1.64
C LEU A 73 -4.09 -13.05 0.83
N PHE A 74 -5.34 -12.82 1.22
CA PHE A 74 -6.52 -13.36 0.55
C PHE A 74 -7.32 -12.27 -0.14
N MET A 75 -7.83 -12.59 -1.32
CA MET A 75 -8.75 -11.72 -2.05
C MET A 75 -10.19 -11.99 -1.62
N PRO A 76 -11.10 -11.00 -1.73
CA PRO A 76 -12.52 -11.22 -1.55
C PRO A 76 -12.99 -12.41 -2.40
N GLY A 77 -13.77 -13.32 -1.80
CA GLY A 77 -14.22 -14.54 -2.45
C GLY A 77 -13.30 -15.76 -2.33
N GLN A 78 -12.06 -15.60 -1.89
CA GLN A 78 -11.21 -16.75 -1.55
C GLN A 78 -11.55 -17.30 -0.16
N ALA A 79 -11.50 -18.62 -0.01
CA ALA A 79 -11.65 -19.26 1.30
C ALA A 79 -10.54 -18.75 2.26
N GLY A 80 -10.94 -18.35 3.47
CA GLY A 80 -10.01 -17.73 4.44
C GLY A 80 -9.93 -16.21 4.39
N TYR A 81 -10.56 -15.54 3.42
CA TYR A 81 -10.63 -14.08 3.42
C TYR A 81 -11.30 -13.54 4.69
N ARG A 82 -10.66 -12.57 5.31
CA ARG A 82 -11.22 -11.75 6.39
C ARG A 82 -10.88 -10.29 6.14
N ASP A 83 -11.84 -9.42 6.30
CA ASP A 83 -11.59 -7.97 6.33
C ASP A 83 -11.03 -7.58 7.70
N ASN A 84 -9.75 -7.21 7.72
CA ASN A 84 -9.03 -6.76 8.91
C ASN A 84 -8.83 -5.23 8.91
N SER A 85 -9.53 -4.50 8.03
CA SER A 85 -9.31 -3.06 7.84
C SER A 85 -10.12 -2.15 8.76
N ALA A 86 -10.91 -2.70 9.68
CA ALA A 86 -11.81 -1.93 10.54
C ALA A 86 -11.12 -0.77 11.28
N ASP A 87 -9.90 -1.01 11.82
CA ASP A 87 -9.13 -0.02 12.56
C ASP A 87 -8.39 0.99 11.65
N TYR A 88 -8.42 0.80 10.34
CA TYR A 88 -7.69 1.57 9.34
C TYR A 88 -8.59 2.22 8.30
N LYS A 89 -9.86 2.42 8.64
CA LYS A 89 -10.77 3.20 7.80
C LYS A 89 -10.31 4.64 7.71
N TYR A 90 -10.65 5.30 6.61
CA TYR A 90 -10.37 6.71 6.42
C TYR A 90 -11.03 7.54 7.53
N ASP A 91 -10.21 8.18 8.32
CA ASP A 91 -10.58 9.07 9.42
C ASP A 91 -9.47 10.12 9.62
N PRO A 92 -9.56 11.25 8.92
CA PRO A 92 -8.54 12.28 9.00
C PRO A 92 -8.44 12.92 10.38
N GLU A 93 -9.50 12.91 11.20
CA GLU A 93 -9.44 13.46 12.57
C GLU A 93 -8.67 12.51 13.49
N ALA A 94 -8.93 11.19 13.40
CA ALA A 94 -8.12 10.21 14.11
C ALA A 94 -6.65 10.21 13.63
N ALA A 95 -6.40 10.47 12.34
CA ALA A 95 -5.05 10.63 11.81
C ALA A 95 -4.33 11.84 12.44
N LYS A 96 -4.99 13.00 12.50
CA LYS A 96 -4.44 14.20 13.14
C LYS A 96 -4.10 13.94 14.61
N LYS A 97 -5.03 13.34 15.34
CA LYS A 97 -4.84 12.98 16.74
C LYS A 97 -3.64 12.04 16.93
N GLY A 98 -3.54 11.00 16.10
CA GLY A 98 -2.41 10.06 16.13
C GLY A 98 -1.06 10.72 15.87
N LEU A 99 -1.00 11.69 14.95
CA LEU A 99 0.21 12.47 14.71
C LEU A 99 0.54 13.40 15.89
N ASP A 100 -0.46 14.00 16.53
CA ASP A 100 -0.27 14.80 17.75
C ASP A 100 0.29 13.95 18.91
N GLU A 101 -0.23 12.73 19.08
CA GLU A 101 0.23 11.76 20.09
C GLU A 101 1.65 11.24 19.79
N ALA A 102 2.06 11.20 18.50
CA ALA A 102 3.42 10.89 18.08
C ALA A 102 4.40 12.09 18.21
N GLY A 103 3.91 13.24 18.71
CA GLY A 103 4.69 14.44 18.96
C GLY A 103 4.81 15.38 17.74
N TRP A 104 4.12 15.09 16.65
CA TRP A 104 4.10 15.94 15.47
C TRP A 104 3.02 17.01 15.58
N LYS A 105 3.40 18.23 15.99
CA LYS A 105 2.48 19.33 16.23
C LYS A 105 2.30 20.20 15.01
N LYS A 106 1.06 20.64 14.74
CA LYS A 106 0.77 21.52 13.61
C LYS A 106 1.38 22.90 13.82
N GLN A 107 2.15 23.36 12.83
CA GLN A 107 2.72 24.71 12.75
C GLN A 107 2.52 25.23 11.31
N GLY A 108 1.66 26.23 11.15
CA GLY A 108 1.23 26.66 9.82
C GLY A 108 0.49 25.54 9.09
N ASP A 109 0.88 25.25 7.85
CA ASP A 109 0.24 24.23 7.02
C ASP A 109 0.67 22.81 7.38
N TYR A 110 1.83 22.65 7.96
CA TYR A 110 2.44 21.33 8.18
C TYR A 110 2.69 21.02 9.65
N ARG A 111 2.99 19.76 9.92
CA ARG A 111 3.37 19.27 11.25
C ARG A 111 4.88 19.28 11.40
N VAL A 112 5.31 19.67 12.60
CA VAL A 112 6.73 19.81 12.97
C VAL A 112 7.01 19.06 14.27
N LYS A 113 8.16 18.41 14.34
CA LYS A 113 8.72 17.79 15.53
C LYS A 113 10.24 18.02 15.54
N ASP A 114 10.78 18.50 16.65
CA ASP A 114 12.21 18.78 16.83
C ASP A 114 12.79 19.63 15.67
N GLY A 115 12.06 20.68 15.27
CA GLY A 115 12.45 21.58 14.18
C GLY A 115 12.34 21.00 12.77
N LYS A 116 11.89 19.75 12.62
CA LYS A 116 11.75 19.07 11.31
C LYS A 116 10.30 19.03 10.88
N THR A 117 10.03 19.39 9.64
CA THR A 117 8.70 19.21 9.03
C THR A 117 8.48 17.75 8.68
N LEU A 118 7.28 17.22 9.00
CA LEU A 118 6.86 15.88 8.56
C LEU A 118 6.67 15.88 7.05
N THR A 119 7.68 15.41 6.34
CA THR A 119 7.74 15.41 4.88
C THR A 119 7.93 13.99 4.37
N ILE A 120 7.10 13.58 3.41
CA ILE A 120 7.12 12.25 2.78
C ILE A 120 7.47 12.42 1.30
N ASN A 121 8.44 11.67 0.83
CA ASN A 121 8.78 11.55 -0.58
C ASN A 121 8.01 10.37 -1.18
N TYR A 122 7.06 10.69 -2.06
CA TYR A 122 6.27 9.71 -2.78
C TYR A 122 6.88 9.49 -4.17
N ALA A 123 7.32 8.26 -4.44
CA ALA A 123 7.84 7.90 -5.77
C ALA A 123 6.67 7.76 -6.75
N GLN A 124 6.57 8.71 -7.67
CA GLN A 124 5.53 8.79 -8.70
C GLN A 124 6.10 8.34 -10.04
N LEU A 125 5.56 7.26 -10.61
CA LEU A 125 6.03 6.78 -11.91
C LEU A 125 5.54 7.71 -13.03
N THR A 126 6.48 8.30 -13.75
CA THR A 126 6.21 9.24 -14.84
C THR A 126 5.65 8.50 -16.05
N GLY A 127 4.63 9.08 -16.67
CA GLY A 127 3.96 8.49 -17.83
C GLY A 127 3.04 7.31 -17.49
N VAL A 128 2.77 7.08 -16.20
CA VAL A 128 1.81 6.09 -15.71
C VAL A 128 0.63 6.82 -15.05
N PRO A 129 -0.48 7.06 -15.78
CA PRO A 129 -1.59 7.89 -15.31
C PRO A 129 -2.15 7.47 -13.95
N THR A 130 -2.24 6.17 -13.67
CA THR A 130 -2.67 5.65 -12.37
C THR A 130 -1.74 6.11 -11.26
N SER A 131 -0.41 6.01 -11.45
CA SER A 131 0.57 6.43 -10.44
C SER A 131 0.53 7.94 -10.21
N GLU A 132 0.36 8.72 -11.27
CA GLU A 132 0.27 10.19 -11.17
C GLU A 132 -0.99 10.62 -10.42
N ASN A 133 -2.12 9.97 -10.72
CA ASN A 133 -3.39 10.23 -10.07
C ASN A 133 -3.37 9.84 -8.58
N GLU A 134 -2.84 8.65 -8.26
CA GLU A 134 -2.66 8.20 -6.87
C GLU A 134 -1.75 9.13 -6.08
N GLY A 135 -0.64 9.57 -6.69
CA GLY A 135 0.27 10.53 -6.07
C GLY A 135 -0.39 11.86 -5.76
N ALA A 136 -1.22 12.40 -6.67
CA ALA A 136 -1.96 13.63 -6.47
C ALA A 136 -3.00 13.48 -5.35
N LEU A 137 -3.76 12.39 -5.32
CA LEU A 137 -4.75 12.11 -4.26
C LEU A 137 -4.07 11.88 -2.91
N PHE A 138 -2.99 11.10 -2.87
CA PHE A 138 -2.20 10.92 -1.67
C PHE A 138 -1.69 12.25 -1.10
N LYS A 139 -1.12 13.11 -1.95
CA LYS A 139 -0.66 14.45 -1.55
C LYS A 139 -1.79 15.30 -0.98
N GLN A 140 -2.97 15.27 -1.61
CA GLN A 140 -4.14 15.99 -1.13
C GLN A 140 -4.60 15.49 0.25
N ASP A 141 -4.67 14.18 0.42
CA ASP A 141 -5.09 13.56 1.69
C ASP A 141 -4.09 13.86 2.81
N MET A 142 -2.80 13.80 2.52
CA MET A 142 -1.74 14.12 3.48
C MET A 142 -1.76 15.58 3.89
N ALA A 143 -2.03 16.50 2.96
CA ALA A 143 -2.18 17.93 3.27
C ALA A 143 -3.31 18.19 4.28
N ARG A 144 -4.44 17.46 4.19
CA ARG A 144 -5.56 17.57 5.15
C ARG A 144 -5.16 17.25 6.59
N ILE A 145 -4.17 16.39 6.78
CA ILE A 145 -3.68 16.00 8.10
C ILE A 145 -2.36 16.71 8.48
N GLY A 146 -1.92 17.66 7.65
CA GLY A 146 -0.73 18.49 7.91
C GLY A 146 0.60 17.80 7.59
N VAL A 147 0.60 16.82 6.71
CA VAL A 147 1.82 16.13 6.22
C VAL A 147 2.19 16.69 4.85
N LYS A 148 3.45 17.12 4.71
CA LYS A 148 3.99 17.55 3.42
C LYS A 148 4.34 16.36 2.56
N VAL A 149 3.97 16.39 1.28
CA VAL A 149 4.36 15.36 0.30
C VAL A 149 5.10 15.98 -0.86
N ASN A 150 6.29 15.47 -1.10
CA ASN A 150 7.03 15.70 -2.33
C ASN A 150 6.73 14.58 -3.30
N LEU A 151 6.16 14.89 -4.46
CA LEU A 151 6.04 13.93 -5.55
C LEU A 151 7.38 13.86 -6.27
N VAL A 152 8.04 12.71 -6.18
CA VAL A 152 9.35 12.46 -6.80
C VAL A 152 9.11 11.73 -8.10
N ASN A 153 9.26 12.45 -9.21
CA ASN A 153 9.12 11.87 -10.54
C ASN A 153 10.18 10.79 -10.77
N THR A 154 9.71 9.58 -10.97
CA THR A 154 10.54 8.38 -11.15
C THR A 154 10.26 7.82 -12.54
N PRO A 155 11.26 7.71 -13.44
CA PRO A 155 11.08 7.08 -14.74
C PRO A 155 10.55 5.65 -14.59
N SER A 156 9.62 5.25 -15.45
CA SER A 156 8.98 3.92 -15.35
C SER A 156 9.97 2.77 -15.55
N ASP A 157 11.02 2.97 -16.35
CA ASP A 157 12.11 2.01 -16.53
C ASP A 157 12.99 1.83 -15.29
N SER A 158 13.00 2.83 -14.41
CA SER A 158 13.75 2.81 -13.13
C SER A 158 12.94 2.17 -11.99
N PHE A 159 11.72 1.68 -12.23
CA PHE A 159 10.84 1.14 -11.19
C PHE A 159 11.48 0.03 -10.36
N THR A 160 12.04 -0.99 -11.02
CA THR A 160 12.69 -2.12 -10.33
C THR A 160 13.87 -1.67 -9.49
N GLN A 161 14.68 -0.73 -10.01
CA GLN A 161 15.81 -0.17 -9.27
C GLN A 161 15.33 0.64 -8.07
N THR A 162 14.28 1.46 -8.22
CA THR A 162 13.70 2.24 -7.12
C THR A 162 13.21 1.35 -6.00
N LEU A 163 12.55 0.22 -6.32
CA LEU A 163 12.12 -0.77 -5.34
C LEU A 163 13.32 -1.44 -4.65
N SER A 164 14.26 -1.96 -5.42
CA SER A 164 15.40 -2.73 -4.87
C SER A 164 16.38 -1.88 -4.06
N SER A 165 16.55 -0.59 -4.43
CA SER A 165 17.36 0.36 -3.67
C SER A 165 16.61 1.05 -2.53
N HIS A 166 15.29 0.79 -2.40
CA HIS A 166 14.40 1.43 -1.41
C HIS A 166 14.45 2.98 -1.46
N SER A 167 14.64 3.56 -2.65
CA SER A 167 14.78 5.01 -2.85
C SER A 167 13.40 5.72 -2.84
N PHE A 168 12.60 5.49 -1.80
CA PHE A 168 11.28 6.09 -1.59
C PHE A 168 10.92 6.08 -0.09
N ASP A 169 10.04 6.97 0.32
CA ASP A 169 9.32 6.84 1.59
C ASP A 169 8.01 6.08 1.37
N VAL A 170 7.29 6.43 0.30
CA VAL A 170 6.05 5.77 -0.13
C VAL A 170 6.08 5.55 -1.64
N ILE A 171 5.61 4.39 -2.08
CA ILE A 171 5.39 4.05 -3.49
C ILE A 171 4.13 3.21 -3.63
N ALA A 172 3.39 3.39 -4.74
CA ALA A 172 2.24 2.54 -5.07
C ALA A 172 2.58 1.61 -6.23
N PHE A 173 2.22 0.34 -6.09
CA PHE A 173 2.35 -0.66 -7.15
C PHE A 173 1.40 -1.84 -6.90
N THR A 174 1.42 -2.81 -7.80
CA THR A 174 0.55 -3.97 -7.79
C THR A 174 1.36 -5.25 -7.55
N TRP A 175 0.95 -6.04 -6.57
CA TRP A 175 1.36 -7.43 -6.45
C TRP A 175 0.43 -8.34 -7.25
N ASN A 176 0.99 -9.41 -7.81
CA ASN A 176 0.24 -10.49 -8.43
C ASN A 176 0.17 -11.65 -7.43
N GLY A 177 -1.05 -11.97 -6.98
CA GLY A 177 -1.29 -13.12 -6.15
C GLY A 177 -1.28 -14.42 -6.96
N THR A 178 -1.42 -15.52 -6.26
CA THR A 178 -1.53 -16.87 -6.84
C THR A 178 -2.77 -17.58 -6.28
N ALA A 179 -3.07 -18.76 -6.83
CA ALA A 179 -4.09 -19.65 -6.25
C ALA A 179 -3.72 -20.11 -4.81
N TYR A 180 -2.45 -19.93 -4.42
CA TYR A 180 -1.92 -20.30 -3.11
C TYR A 180 -1.49 -19.05 -2.34
N PRO A 181 -2.40 -18.33 -1.67
CA PRO A 181 -2.12 -17.03 -1.06
C PRO A 181 -0.98 -17.05 -0.06
N MET A 182 -0.75 -18.19 0.60
CA MET A 182 0.29 -18.33 1.62
C MET A 182 1.70 -18.52 1.07
N ALA A 183 1.85 -18.90 -0.21
CA ALA A 183 3.16 -19.25 -0.79
C ALA A 183 4.17 -18.08 -0.84
N ASN A 184 3.68 -16.84 -0.90
CA ASN A 184 4.51 -15.64 -1.08
C ASN A 184 4.68 -14.80 0.19
N ILE A 185 4.16 -15.27 1.34
CA ILE A 185 4.15 -14.46 2.57
C ILE A 185 5.56 -14.09 3.00
N ARG A 186 6.45 -15.07 3.11
CA ARG A 186 7.85 -14.81 3.51
C ARG A 186 8.55 -13.88 2.55
N GLN A 187 8.33 -14.05 1.25
CA GLN A 187 8.93 -13.22 0.22
C GLN A 187 8.53 -11.74 0.36
N ILE A 188 7.28 -11.46 0.71
CA ILE A 188 6.75 -10.08 0.72
C ILE A 188 6.86 -9.43 2.10
N TYR A 189 6.70 -10.20 3.19
CA TYR A 189 6.57 -9.67 4.55
C TYR A 189 7.61 -10.21 5.53
N GLY A 190 8.39 -11.18 5.14
CA GLY A 190 9.31 -11.88 6.01
C GLY A 190 10.77 -11.49 5.86
N ALA A 191 11.60 -12.18 6.65
CA ALA A 191 13.04 -12.15 6.55
C ALA A 191 13.54 -12.96 5.34
N ALA A 192 14.78 -12.71 4.90
CA ALA A 192 15.43 -13.39 3.78
C ALA A 192 15.49 -14.92 3.96
N ALA A 193 15.61 -15.36 5.20
CA ALA A 193 15.51 -16.74 5.64
C ALA A 193 15.05 -16.78 7.10
N GLU A 194 14.61 -17.93 7.58
CA GLU A 194 14.28 -18.11 9.00
C GLU A 194 15.48 -17.73 9.89
N GLY A 195 15.22 -16.91 10.91
CA GLY A 195 16.25 -16.40 11.82
C GLY A 195 17.12 -15.27 11.26
N SER A 196 16.98 -14.91 9.99
CA SER A 196 17.70 -13.76 9.41
C SER A 196 17.22 -12.43 10.02
N LYS A 197 18.17 -11.51 10.19
CA LYS A 197 17.90 -10.10 10.56
C LYS A 197 17.75 -9.19 9.34
N GLN A 198 17.86 -9.73 8.14
CA GLN A 198 17.69 -9.00 6.89
C GLN A 198 16.30 -9.29 6.31
N PRO A 199 15.55 -8.30 5.84
CA PRO A 199 14.32 -8.53 5.11
C PRO A 199 14.59 -9.29 3.82
N SER A 200 13.59 -10.02 3.32
CA SER A 200 13.65 -10.62 2.00
C SER A 200 13.77 -9.52 0.94
N GLN A 201 14.29 -9.87 -0.24
CA GLN A 201 14.50 -8.90 -1.33
C GLN A 201 13.21 -8.20 -1.78
N SER A 202 12.07 -8.86 -1.64
CA SER A 202 10.77 -8.29 -2.02
C SER A 202 10.00 -7.72 -0.84
N ASN A 203 10.55 -7.75 0.38
CA ASN A 203 10.00 -7.03 1.52
C ASN A 203 10.38 -5.54 1.42
N TYR A 204 9.79 -4.85 0.46
CA TYR A 204 10.08 -3.46 0.18
C TYR A 204 9.69 -2.49 1.30
N SER A 205 8.87 -2.93 2.26
CA SER A 205 8.62 -2.17 3.48
C SER A 205 9.79 -2.20 4.47
N GLN A 206 10.69 -3.16 4.34
CA GLN A 206 11.82 -3.41 5.23
C GLN A 206 11.41 -3.65 6.70
N LEU A 207 10.12 -3.94 6.94
CA LEU A 207 9.62 -4.23 8.27
C LEU A 207 9.88 -5.70 8.61
N LEU A 208 10.57 -5.92 9.72
CA LEU A 208 10.68 -7.23 10.36
C LEU A 208 10.04 -7.14 11.75
N ASP A 209 8.92 -7.84 11.92
CA ASP A 209 8.23 -7.95 13.21
C ASP A 209 8.36 -9.39 13.72
N PRO A 210 8.92 -9.60 14.94
CA PRO A 210 9.13 -10.95 15.48
C PRO A 210 7.86 -11.81 15.58
N LYS A 211 6.69 -11.17 15.78
CA LYS A 211 5.42 -11.90 15.84
C LYS A 211 5.00 -12.36 14.45
N VAL A 212 5.21 -11.52 13.44
CA VAL A 212 4.94 -11.86 12.03
C VAL A 212 5.88 -12.98 11.60
N GLU A 213 7.18 -12.88 11.89
CA GLU A 213 8.16 -13.93 11.57
C GLU A 213 7.79 -15.29 12.18
N LYS A 214 7.37 -15.30 13.46
CA LYS A 214 6.91 -16.53 14.12
C LYS A 214 5.69 -17.13 13.43
N LEU A 215 4.75 -16.30 12.97
CA LEU A 215 3.58 -16.77 12.23
C LEU A 215 3.97 -17.31 10.85
N ILE A 216 4.87 -16.64 10.14
CA ILE A 216 5.38 -17.09 8.83
C ILE A 216 6.05 -18.45 8.99
N SER A 217 6.97 -18.64 9.95
CA SER A 217 7.61 -19.94 10.21
C SER A 217 6.60 -21.04 10.55
N LYS A 218 5.54 -20.70 11.29
CA LYS A 218 4.47 -21.66 11.59
C LYS A 218 3.69 -22.04 10.32
N ILE A 219 3.38 -21.08 9.44
CA ILE A 219 2.68 -21.33 8.17
C ILE A 219 3.55 -22.20 7.24
N ASP A 220 4.84 -21.93 7.16
CA ASP A 220 5.78 -22.66 6.29
C ASP A 220 5.88 -24.15 6.67
N THR A 221 5.67 -24.48 7.94
CA THR A 221 5.78 -25.86 8.45
C THR A 221 4.44 -26.56 8.66
N GLU A 222 3.31 -25.85 8.60
CA GLU A 222 1.97 -26.43 8.82
C GLU A 222 1.48 -27.14 7.56
N SER A 223 1.29 -28.45 7.64
CA SER A 223 0.78 -29.29 6.56
C SER A 223 -0.76 -29.32 6.49
N ASP A 224 -1.42 -29.06 7.61
CA ASP A 224 -2.88 -29.02 7.68
C ASP A 224 -3.42 -27.68 7.16
N VAL A 225 -4.07 -27.72 6.00
CA VAL A 225 -4.63 -26.53 5.34
C VAL A 225 -5.64 -25.79 6.22
N SER A 226 -6.39 -26.50 7.08
CA SER A 226 -7.37 -25.88 7.98
C SER A 226 -6.74 -25.10 9.13
N LYS A 227 -5.47 -25.34 9.43
CA LYS A 227 -4.70 -24.67 10.49
C LYS A 227 -3.79 -23.55 9.99
N ARG A 228 -3.58 -23.51 8.69
CA ARG A 228 -2.85 -22.42 8.05
C ARG A 228 -3.69 -21.14 8.04
#